data_2abe2e0274aad3fae82597d4853550f3
#
_entry.id   2abe2e0274aad3fae82597d4853550f3
#
_cell.length_a   1.000
_cell.length_b   1.000
_cell.length_c   1.000
_cell.angle_alpha   90.00
_cell.angle_beta   90.00
_cell.angle_gamma   90.00
#
_symmetry.space_group_name_H-M   'P 1'
#
loop_
_entity.id
_entity.type
_entity.pdbx_description
1 polymer ?
#
loop_
_entity_poly.entity_id
_entity_poly.type
_entity_poly.pdbx_seq_one_letter_code
_entity_poly.pdbx_strand_id
1 'polypeptide(L)' 'GQASQTVGMGRDVFDSSRAARETFEAADDVLQLSLSKICFEGPEDELRRTEIQQPAILTTSIALLRALEEEVGPLAPGY' A
#
# COMPACT_ATOMS: atom_id res chain seq x y z
N GLY A 1 -4.64 5.76 19.19
CA GLY A 1 -4.24 6.12 18.02
C GLY A 1 -5.09 5.82 16.83
N GLN A 2 -5.01 6.68 15.92
CA GLN A 2 -5.69 6.53 14.67
C GLN A 2 -4.81 5.76 13.71
N ALA A 3 -5.41 4.87 12.95
CA ALA A 3 -4.71 4.28 11.83
C ALA A 3 -4.38 5.43 10.89
N SER A 4 -3.12 5.61 10.61
CA SER A 4 -2.72 6.68 9.71
C SER A 4 -1.54 6.22 8.88
N GLN A 5 -1.44 6.82 7.73
CA GLN A 5 -0.36 6.54 6.80
C GLN A 5 0.73 7.59 7.02
N THR A 6 1.97 7.13 7.04
CA THR A 6 3.11 8.04 7.08
C THR A 6 3.90 7.91 5.80
N VAL A 7 4.57 9.00 5.42
CA VAL A 7 5.40 8.99 4.22
C VAL A 7 6.48 7.92 4.36
N GLY A 8 6.61 7.11 3.33
CA GLY A 8 7.57 6.01 3.29
C GLY A 8 7.01 4.68 3.73
N MET A 9 5.83 4.68 4.34
CA MET A 9 5.24 3.44 4.81
C MET A 9 4.86 2.56 3.63
N GLY A 10 5.23 1.29 3.69
CA GLY A 10 4.97 0.35 2.62
C GLY A 10 6.06 0.27 1.58
N ARG A 11 7.04 1.18 1.63
CA ARG A 11 8.11 1.19 0.64
C ARG A 11 8.92 -0.10 0.66
N ASP A 12 9.17 -0.62 1.87
CA ASP A 12 9.96 -1.84 2.01
C ASP A 12 9.30 -3.01 1.28
N VAL A 13 8.01 -3.20 1.50
CA VAL A 13 7.33 -4.32 0.84
C VAL A 13 7.18 -4.07 -0.65
N PHE A 14 7.00 -2.82 -1.05
CA PHE A 14 6.95 -2.48 -2.47
C PHE A 14 8.26 -2.90 -3.15
N ASP A 15 9.38 -2.66 -2.51
CA ASP A 15 10.68 -2.98 -3.09
C ASP A 15 10.98 -4.47 -3.06
N SER A 16 10.49 -5.19 -2.05
CA SER A 16 10.87 -6.58 -1.84
C SER A 16 9.82 -7.59 -2.30
N SER A 17 8.59 -7.15 -2.53
CA SER A 17 7.52 -8.07 -2.90
C SER A 17 6.89 -7.63 -4.21
N ARG A 18 6.89 -8.56 -5.17
CA ARG A 18 6.24 -8.31 -6.44
C ARG A 18 4.74 -8.12 -6.28
N ALA A 19 4.14 -8.92 -5.41
CA ALA A 19 2.70 -8.83 -5.18
C ALA A 19 2.33 -7.47 -4.59
N ALA A 20 3.15 -6.98 -3.66
CA ALA A 20 2.92 -5.66 -3.08
C ALA A 20 3.06 -4.57 -4.13
N ARG A 21 4.09 -4.69 -4.97
CA ARG A 21 4.29 -3.71 -6.04
C ARG A 21 3.09 -3.66 -6.97
N GLU A 22 2.59 -4.82 -7.36
CA GLU A 22 1.44 -4.89 -8.24
C GLU A 22 0.20 -4.27 -7.59
N THR A 23 0.08 -4.44 -6.28
CA THR A 23 -1.04 -3.86 -5.55
C THR A 23 -1.01 -2.33 -5.62
N PHE A 24 0.16 -1.74 -5.39
CA PHE A 24 0.29 -0.29 -5.48
C PHE A 24 0.09 0.21 -6.89
N GLU A 25 0.62 -0.52 -7.88
CA GLU A 25 0.47 -0.11 -9.26
C GLU A 25 -0.99 -0.18 -9.72
N ALA A 26 -1.70 -1.21 -9.27
CA ALA A 26 -3.10 -1.33 -9.58
C ALA A 26 -3.91 -0.17 -8.97
N ALA A 27 -3.57 0.21 -7.75
CA ALA A 27 -4.23 1.32 -7.11
C ALA A 27 -3.98 2.62 -7.85
N ASP A 28 -2.72 2.84 -8.27
CA ASP A 28 -2.39 4.02 -9.06
C ASP A 28 -3.25 4.09 -10.32
N ASP A 29 -3.40 2.95 -10.97
CA ASP A 29 -4.14 2.87 -12.22
C ASP A 29 -5.64 3.13 -12.01
N VAL A 30 -6.21 2.46 -11.01
CA VAL A 30 -7.63 2.60 -10.73
C VAL A 30 -8.00 4.02 -10.32
N LEU A 31 -7.17 4.63 -9.49
CA LEU A 31 -7.41 5.97 -8.99
C LEU A 31 -6.96 7.04 -9.96
N GLN A 32 -6.20 6.66 -10.98
CA GLN A 32 -5.64 7.58 -11.97
C GLN A 32 -4.85 8.70 -11.30
N LEU A 33 -4.06 8.29 -10.31
CA LEU A 33 -3.14 9.21 -9.65
C LEU A 33 -1.97 8.40 -9.14
N SER A 34 -0.86 9.07 -8.85
CA SER A 34 0.34 8.39 -8.39
C SER A 34 0.30 8.19 -6.88
N LEU A 35 -0.62 7.35 -6.43
CA LEU A 35 -0.80 7.09 -5.01
C LEU A 35 0.47 6.55 -4.38
N SER A 36 1.13 5.61 -5.06
CA SER A 36 2.36 5.03 -4.53
C SER A 36 3.42 6.10 -4.31
N LYS A 37 3.55 7.03 -5.25
CA LYS A 37 4.52 8.11 -5.11
C LYS A 37 4.19 8.98 -3.90
N ILE A 38 2.93 9.30 -3.71
CA ILE A 38 2.52 10.10 -2.56
C ILE A 38 2.80 9.33 -1.27
N CYS A 39 2.52 8.03 -1.27
CA CYS A 39 2.78 7.20 -0.08
C CYS A 39 4.26 7.18 0.28
N PHE A 40 5.14 7.12 -0.70
CA PHE A 40 6.56 6.90 -0.44
C PHE A 40 7.36 8.18 -0.36
N GLU A 41 6.94 9.22 -1.06
CA GLU A 41 7.71 10.45 -1.17
C GLU A 41 6.99 11.67 -0.63
N GLY A 42 5.68 11.59 -0.45
CA GLY A 42 4.91 12.70 0.04
C GLY A 42 4.60 13.69 -1.06
N PRO A 43 4.38 14.93 -0.72
CA PRO A 43 4.54 15.50 0.63
C PRO A 43 3.50 15.01 1.61
N GLU A 44 3.80 15.13 2.89
CA GLU A 44 2.93 14.62 3.94
C GLU A 44 1.57 15.28 3.92
N ASP A 45 1.52 16.54 3.54
CA ASP A 45 0.25 17.27 3.43
C ASP A 45 -0.68 16.58 2.43
N GLU A 46 -0.14 16.15 1.30
CA GLU A 46 -0.92 15.43 0.30
C GLU A 46 -1.43 14.11 0.86
N LEU A 47 -0.54 13.40 1.55
CA LEU A 47 -0.90 12.09 2.09
C LEU A 47 -1.99 12.20 3.13
N ARG A 48 -2.07 13.32 3.83
CA ARG A 48 -3.07 13.53 4.88
C ARG A 48 -4.43 13.92 4.35
N ARG A 49 -4.53 14.26 3.08
CA ARG A 49 -5.83 14.61 2.52
C ARG A 49 -6.74 13.39 2.60
N THR A 50 -7.98 13.61 3.02
CA THR A 50 -8.91 12.51 3.24
C THR A 50 -9.06 11.61 2.02
N GLU A 51 -9.17 12.22 0.84
CA GLU A 51 -9.35 11.45 -0.38
C GLU A 51 -8.12 10.65 -0.78
N ILE A 52 -6.96 10.98 -0.19
CA ILE A 52 -5.72 10.25 -0.43
C ILE A 52 -5.44 9.28 0.71
N GLN A 53 -5.66 9.72 1.94
CA GLN A 53 -5.30 8.92 3.11
C GLN A 53 -6.06 7.60 3.18
N GLN A 54 -7.35 7.63 2.90
CA GLN A 54 -8.15 6.41 2.96
C GLN A 54 -7.65 5.35 1.97
N PRO A 55 -7.53 5.66 0.68
CA PRO A 55 -7.00 4.67 -0.23
C PRO A 55 -5.55 4.31 0.05
N ALA A 56 -4.76 5.24 0.60
CA ALA A 56 -3.37 4.94 0.94
C ALA A 56 -3.29 3.89 2.04
N ILE A 57 -4.10 4.04 3.08
CA ILE A 57 -4.14 3.08 4.17
C ILE A 57 -4.60 1.72 3.65
N LEU A 58 -5.67 1.71 2.88
CA LEU A 58 -6.22 0.47 2.34
C LEU A 58 -5.22 -0.23 1.44
N THR A 59 -4.60 0.51 0.53
CA THR A 59 -3.65 -0.06 -0.41
C THR A 59 -2.44 -0.63 0.31
N THR A 60 -1.92 0.11 1.29
CA THR A 60 -0.77 -0.37 2.05
C THR A 60 -1.11 -1.63 2.81
N SER A 61 -2.30 -1.69 3.41
CA SER A 61 -2.74 -2.88 4.15
C SER A 61 -2.84 -4.09 3.23
N ILE A 62 -3.42 -3.92 2.06
CA ILE A 62 -3.55 -5.01 1.10
C ILE A 62 -2.17 -5.43 0.61
N ALA A 63 -1.30 -4.46 0.34
CA ALA A 63 0.04 -4.77 -0.13
C ALA A 63 0.81 -5.59 0.91
N LEU A 64 0.68 -5.23 2.18
CA LEU A 64 1.33 -5.98 3.24
C LEU A 64 0.80 -7.41 3.31
N LEU A 65 -0.50 -7.57 3.18
CA LEU A 65 -1.11 -8.90 3.19
C LEU A 65 -0.63 -9.72 2.00
N ARG A 66 -0.60 -9.11 0.82
CA ARG A 66 -0.14 -9.80 -0.38
C ARG A 66 1.33 -10.19 -0.27
N ALA A 67 2.14 -9.31 0.32
CA ALA A 67 3.54 -9.62 0.53
C ALA A 67 3.70 -10.83 1.45
N LEU A 68 2.89 -10.89 2.48
CA LEU A 68 2.91 -12.02 3.41
C LEU A 68 2.51 -13.31 2.71
N GLU A 69 1.47 -13.26 1.90
CA GLU A 69 1.03 -14.42 1.14
C GLU A 69 2.11 -14.90 0.18
N GLU A 70 2.81 -13.97 -0.44
CA GLU A 70 3.86 -14.32 -1.37
C GLU A 70 5.02 -15.02 -0.67
N GLU A 71 5.33 -14.58 0.53
CA GLU A 71 6.45 -15.12 1.29
C GLU A 71 6.15 -16.50 1.87
N VAL A 72 4.95 -16.70 2.39
CA VAL A 72 4.60 -17.94 3.08
C VAL A 72 3.67 -18.83 2.27
N GLY A 73 3.34 -18.41 1.07
CA GLY A 73 2.37 -19.13 0.25
C GLY A 73 0.96 -18.70 0.57
N PRO A 74 0.01 -19.21 -0.21
CA PRO A 74 -1.37 -18.81 -0.01
C PRO A 74 -1.78 -19.00 1.44
N LEU A 75 -2.41 -17.99 1.99
CA LEU A 75 -2.96 -18.09 3.33
C LEU A 75 -4.28 -18.84 3.25
N ALA A 76 -4.18 -20.03 2.68
CA ALA A 76 -5.35 -20.85 2.61
C ALA A 76 -5.77 -21.17 4.02
N PRO A 77 -7.03 -21.01 4.32
CA PRO A 77 -7.52 -21.45 5.60
C PRO A 77 -7.21 -22.92 5.73
N GLY A 78 -6.80 -23.33 6.89
CA GLY A 78 -6.47 -24.71 7.11
C GLY A 78 -7.70 -25.60 7.11
N TYR A 79 -8.65 -25.21 6.36
CA TYR A 79 -9.89 -25.96 6.31
C TYR A 79 -10.30 -26.18 4.88
#